data_81881469153f2769798303e6e6fbdda1
#
_entry.id   81881469153f2769798303e6e6fbdda1
#
_cell.length_a   1.000
_cell.length_b   1.000
_cell.length_c   1.000
_cell.angle_alpha   90.00
_cell.angle_beta   90.00
_cell.angle_gamma   90.00
#
_symmetry.space_group_name_H-M   'P 1'
#
loop_
_entity.id
_entity.type
_entity.pdbx_description
1 polymer ?
#
loop_
_entity_poly.entity_id
_entity_poly.type
_entity_poly.pdbx_seq_one_letter_code
_entity_poly.pdbx_strand_id
1 'polypeptide(L)' 'MTVAQTTKYVIKYKLNGERRFEFAQLQNGTVEEAKAALDDIHGQTEDVISDIAVSKAL' A
#
# COMPACT_ATOMS: atom_id res chain seq x y z
N MET A 1 3.13 -1.46 27.40
CA MET A 1 2.97 -1.98 26.03
C MET A 1 2.75 -0.82 25.07
N THR A 2 3.58 -0.72 24.08
CA THR A 2 3.47 0.37 23.11
C THR A 2 2.58 -0.06 21.96
N VAL A 3 1.51 0.67 21.74
CA VAL A 3 0.65 0.44 20.58
C VAL A 3 1.17 1.31 19.45
N ALA A 4 1.54 0.69 18.36
CA ALA A 4 1.98 1.42 17.19
C ALA A 4 0.80 2.24 16.63
N GLN A 5 1.01 3.54 16.51
CA GLN A 5 0.01 4.41 15.91
C GLN A 5 0.12 4.33 14.41
N THR A 6 -1.00 4.02 13.77
CA THR A 6 -1.05 3.98 12.32
C THR A 6 -2.02 5.04 11.82
N THR A 7 -1.81 5.46 10.59
CA THR A 7 -2.66 6.43 9.92
C THR A 7 -3.20 5.78 8.66
N LYS A 8 -4.42 6.10 8.31
CA LYS A 8 -5.02 5.59 7.10
C LYS A 8 -4.41 6.29 5.88
N TYR A 9 -3.91 5.51 4.95
CA TYR A 9 -3.33 6.01 3.72
C TYR A 9 -4.04 5.40 2.53
N VAL A 10 -4.05 6.11 1.43
CA VAL A 10 -4.46 5.55 0.15
C VAL A 10 -3.21 5.20 -0.64
N ILE A 11 -3.15 3.98 -1.11
CA ILE A 11 -2.06 3.49 -1.94
C ILE A 11 -2.56 3.41 -3.37
N LYS A 12 -1.96 4.22 -4.24
CA LYS A 12 -2.28 4.18 -5.67
C LYS A 12 -1.17 3.42 -6.38
N TYR A 13 -1.54 2.51 -7.24
CA TYR A 13 -0.57 1.67 -7.92
C TYR A 13 -1.14 1.19 -9.24
N LYS A 14 -0.29 0.57 -10.04
CA LYS A 14 -0.71 -0.11 -11.26
C LYS A 14 -0.53 -1.60 -11.08
N LEU A 15 -1.56 -2.35 -11.36
CA LEU A 15 -1.55 -3.81 -11.33
C LEU A 15 -1.66 -4.31 -12.75
N ASN A 16 -0.57 -4.87 -13.28
CA ASN A 16 -0.50 -5.32 -14.66
C ASN A 16 -0.84 -4.21 -15.65
N GLY A 17 -0.40 -2.98 -15.34
CA GLY A 17 -0.68 -1.82 -16.17
C GLY A 17 -2.03 -1.16 -15.94
N GLU A 18 -2.84 -1.69 -15.04
CA GLU A 18 -4.16 -1.14 -14.74
C GLU A 18 -4.10 -0.35 -13.44
N ARG A 19 -4.68 0.84 -13.44
CA ARG A 19 -4.70 1.70 -12.25
C ARG A 19 -5.62 1.13 -11.20
N ARG A 20 -5.08 1.02 -9.99
CA ARG A 20 -5.84 0.57 -8.83
C ARG A 20 -5.47 1.38 -7.62
N PHE A 21 -6.27 1.28 -6.58
CA PHE A 21 -5.95 1.90 -5.30
C PHE A 21 -6.49 1.04 -4.17
N GLU A 22 -5.82 1.14 -3.01
CA GLU A 22 -6.21 0.44 -1.80
C GLU A 22 -6.03 1.37 -0.61
N PHE A 23 -6.83 1.17 0.42
CA PHE A 23 -6.65 1.86 1.68
C PHE A 23 -5.93 0.95 2.65
N ALA A 24 -4.96 1.49 3.36
CA ALA A 24 -4.20 0.72 4.33
C ALA A 24 -3.78 1.61 5.48
N GLN A 25 -3.60 1.01 6.65
CA GLN A 25 -3.08 1.72 7.81
C GLN A 25 -1.59 1.48 7.88
N LEU A 26 -0.82 2.56 7.77
CA LEU A 26 0.64 2.52 7.75
C LEU A 26 1.18 3.41 8.86
N GLN A 27 2.34 3.04 9.39
CA GLN A 27 2.96 3.83 10.45
C GLN A 27 3.63 5.08 9.92
N ASN A 28 4.39 4.96 8.85
CA ASN A 28 5.18 6.05 8.29
C ASN A 28 4.72 6.48 6.91
N GLY A 29 3.82 5.75 6.30
CA GLY A 29 3.31 6.08 4.98
C GLY A 29 4.36 6.05 3.88
N THR A 30 5.32 5.15 4.02
CA THR A 30 6.38 5.01 3.01
C THR A 30 5.96 4.05 1.90
N VAL A 31 6.62 4.19 0.75
CA VAL A 31 6.37 3.28 -0.37
C VAL A 31 6.72 1.85 0.00
N GLU A 32 7.74 1.67 0.82
CA GLU A 32 8.14 0.34 1.26
C GLU A 32 7.05 -0.33 2.08
N GLU A 33 6.43 0.41 2.98
CA GLU A 33 5.29 -0.10 3.75
C GLU A 33 4.10 -0.42 2.84
N ALA A 34 3.84 0.48 1.89
CA ALA A 34 2.75 0.28 0.94
C ALA A 34 2.98 -0.99 0.11
N LYS A 35 4.20 -1.19 -0.34
CA LYS A 35 4.53 -2.37 -1.13
C LYS A 35 4.32 -3.65 -0.32
N ALA A 36 4.73 -3.64 0.95
CA ALA A 36 4.53 -4.78 1.83
C ALA A 36 3.04 -5.05 2.03
N ALA A 37 2.24 -4.01 2.20
CA ALA A 37 0.80 -4.15 2.36
C ALA A 37 0.16 -4.72 1.10
N LEU A 38 0.59 -4.27 -0.07
CA LEU A 38 0.08 -4.77 -1.34
C LEU A 38 0.46 -6.23 -1.56
N ASP A 39 1.68 -6.60 -1.19
CA ASP A 39 2.12 -7.99 -1.28
C ASP A 39 1.27 -8.90 -0.41
N ASP A 40 0.88 -8.40 0.77
CA ASP A 40 0.04 -9.15 1.68
C ASP A 40 -1.38 -9.33 1.12
N ILE A 41 -1.92 -8.29 0.49
CA ILE A 41 -3.26 -8.33 -0.10
C ILE A 41 -3.31 -9.25 -1.31
N HIS A 42 -2.35 -9.12 -2.21
CA HIS A 42 -2.35 -9.84 -3.48
C HIS A 42 -1.62 -11.17 -3.40
N GLY A 43 -0.92 -11.41 -2.29
CA GLY A 43 -0.16 -12.63 -2.13
C GLY A 43 1.01 -12.71 -3.10
N GLN A 44 1.52 -13.90 -3.27
CA GLN A 44 2.64 -14.13 -4.19
C GLN A 44 2.11 -14.54 -5.56
N THR A 45 1.46 -13.59 -6.21
CA THR A 45 0.94 -13.83 -7.55
C THR A 45 1.97 -13.33 -8.57
N GLU A 46 1.73 -13.66 -9.83
CA GLU A 46 2.58 -13.19 -10.94
C GLU A 46 2.24 -11.76 -11.35
N ASP A 47 1.38 -11.11 -10.60
CA ASP A 47 0.96 -9.76 -10.92
C ASP A 47 2.11 -8.78 -10.77
N VAL A 48 2.22 -7.87 -11.72
CA VAL A 48 3.24 -6.82 -11.71
C VAL A 48 2.64 -5.56 -11.10
N ILE A 49 3.19 -5.15 -9.97
CA ILE A 49 2.77 -3.91 -9.29
C ILE A 49 3.82 -2.84 -9.58
N SER A 50 3.37 -1.70 -10.06
CA SER A 50 4.25 -0.59 -10.42
C SER A 50 3.62 0.74 -10.06
N ASP A 51 4.41 1.81 -10.16
CA ASP A 51 3.98 3.19 -9.92
C ASP A 51 3.25 3.37 -8.60
N ILE A 52 3.84 2.83 -7.54
CA ILE A 52 3.27 2.91 -6.20
C ILE A 52 3.41 4.33 -5.66
N ALA A 53 2.29 4.90 -5.23
CA ALA A 53 2.25 6.21 -4.59
C ALA A 53 1.40 6.12 -3.32
N VAL A 54 1.82 6.82 -2.28
CA VAL A 54 1.14 6.80 -0.99
C VAL A 54 0.74 8.22 -0.62
N SER A 55 -0.51 8.38 -0.21
CA SER A 55 -1.03 9.67 0.26
C SER A 55 -1.90 9.44 1.48
N LYS A 56 -1.96 10.46 2.34
CA LYS A 56 -2.86 10.38 3.49
C LYS A 56 -4.30 10.36 3.01
N ALA A 57 -5.07 9.43 3.56
CA ALA A 57 -6.51 9.39 3.35
C ALA A 57 -7.17 10.16 4.48
N LEU A 58 -7.75 11.27 4.17
CA LEU A 58 -8.42 12.12 5.16
C LEU A 58 -9.92 11.83 5.19
#